data_3b966a63d9e734c1dcd08552a6db1575
#
_entry.id   3b966a63d9e734c1dcd08552a6db1575
#
_cell.length_a   1.000
_cell.length_b   1.000
_cell.length_c   1.000
_cell.angle_alpha   90.00
_cell.angle_beta   90.00
_cell.angle_gamma   90.00
#
_symmetry.space_group_name_H-M   'P 1'
#
loop_
_entity.id
_entity.type
_entity.pdbx_description
1 polymer ?
#
loop_
_entity_poly.entity_id
_entity_poly.type
_entity_poly.pdbx_seq_one_letter_code
_entity_poly.pdbx_strand_id
1 'polypeptide(L)'
;SGVNATVLHYENNNGDLNKGDLLLCDLGALYKNYGSDITRTYPINGKFSKRQKEIYEIVLKTNKETIEFIKPGITWKELNSFSKNMLISECKKINLIKKDEEINNYYYHSIGHFLGLDVHDVGQYDQPLSEGMVITVEPGLYIKEEGIGIRIEDDILITKDGSINLSKEIIKEVKDIEEYMS
;
A
#
# COMPACT_ATOMS: atom_id res chain seq x y z
N SER A 1 5.06 -13.14 -6.73
CA SER A 1 4.93 -14.01 -5.53
C SER A 1 6.27 -14.21 -4.84
N GLY A 2 6.23 -14.56 -3.56
CA GLY A 2 7.41 -14.82 -2.76
C GLY A 2 8.42 -13.66 -2.81
N VAL A 3 9.71 -13.97 -3.03
CA VAL A 3 10.75 -12.93 -3.08
C VAL A 3 10.53 -11.90 -4.21
N ASN A 4 9.86 -12.27 -5.31
CA ASN A 4 9.55 -11.35 -6.40
C ASN A 4 8.57 -10.25 -5.97
N ALA A 5 7.73 -10.49 -4.94
CA ALA A 5 6.86 -9.47 -4.36
C ALA A 5 7.64 -8.34 -3.65
N THR A 6 8.94 -8.49 -3.44
CA THR A 6 9.80 -7.43 -2.90
C THR A 6 10.38 -6.51 -3.97
N VAL A 7 10.09 -6.75 -5.25
CA VAL A 7 10.43 -5.89 -6.39
C VAL A 7 9.23 -5.01 -6.70
N LEU A 8 9.40 -3.68 -6.69
CA LEU A 8 8.27 -2.73 -6.84
C LEU A 8 7.48 -2.95 -8.14
N HIS A 9 8.17 -3.11 -9.26
CA HIS A 9 7.58 -3.32 -10.57
C HIS A 9 8.13 -4.63 -11.17
N TYR A 10 7.58 -5.77 -10.72
CA TYR A 10 7.94 -7.08 -11.26
C TYR A 10 7.06 -7.40 -12.48
N GLU A 11 7.57 -7.09 -13.67
CA GLU A 11 6.81 -7.17 -14.93
C GLU A 11 6.79 -8.56 -15.56
N ASN A 12 7.77 -9.40 -15.26
CA ASN A 12 7.91 -10.71 -15.92
C ASN A 12 6.74 -11.66 -15.63
N ASN A 13 6.10 -11.56 -14.48
CA ASN A 13 4.93 -12.33 -14.04
C ASN A 13 5.06 -13.86 -14.30
N ASN A 14 6.27 -14.41 -14.20
CA ASN A 14 6.62 -15.78 -14.52
C ASN A 14 7.07 -16.59 -13.29
N GLY A 15 6.89 -16.05 -12.08
CA GLY A 15 7.22 -16.75 -10.84
C GLY A 15 6.17 -17.80 -10.49
N ASP A 16 6.61 -18.93 -9.95
CA ASP A 16 5.72 -19.95 -9.42
C ASP A 16 4.95 -19.47 -8.19
N LEU A 17 3.73 -19.98 -8.03
CA LEU A 17 2.90 -19.76 -6.85
C LEU A 17 3.09 -20.90 -5.86
N ASN A 18 4.04 -20.76 -4.93
CA ASN A 18 4.33 -21.81 -3.97
C ASN A 18 3.47 -21.68 -2.71
N LYS A 19 3.09 -22.79 -2.12
CA LYS A 19 2.41 -22.79 -0.83
C LYS A 19 3.28 -22.13 0.23
N GLY A 20 2.68 -21.21 1.00
CA GLY A 20 3.38 -20.46 2.01
C GLY A 20 3.91 -19.09 1.54
N ASP A 21 3.93 -18.83 0.23
CA ASP A 21 4.27 -17.53 -0.32
C ASP A 21 3.08 -16.56 -0.25
N LEU A 22 3.39 -15.26 -0.37
CA LEU A 22 2.42 -14.20 -0.63
C LEU A 22 2.38 -13.89 -2.12
N LEU A 23 1.18 -13.58 -2.61
CA LEU A 23 0.95 -13.01 -3.93
C LEU A 23 0.56 -11.54 -3.78
N LEU A 24 1.43 -10.65 -4.21
CA LEU A 24 1.14 -9.23 -4.34
C LEU A 24 0.60 -8.99 -5.75
N CYS A 25 -0.63 -8.51 -5.83
CA CYS A 25 -1.30 -8.15 -7.08
C CYS A 25 -1.48 -6.65 -7.12
N ASP A 26 -0.90 -6.01 -8.12
CA ASP A 26 -1.03 -4.61 -8.45
C ASP A 26 -1.76 -4.53 -9.79
N LEU A 27 -3.00 -4.03 -9.77
CA LEU A 27 -3.96 -4.13 -10.87
C LEU A 27 -4.73 -2.83 -11.03
N GLY A 28 -4.81 -2.37 -12.27
CA GLY A 28 -5.63 -1.23 -12.67
C GLY A 28 -6.65 -1.56 -13.73
N ALA A 29 -7.65 -0.70 -13.85
CA ALA A 29 -8.61 -0.70 -14.93
C ALA A 29 -8.75 0.70 -15.53
N LEU A 30 -9.06 0.78 -16.80
CA LEU A 30 -9.33 2.04 -17.48
C LEU A 30 -10.81 2.09 -17.87
N TYR A 31 -11.52 3.10 -17.36
CA TYR A 31 -12.92 3.33 -17.74
C TYR A 31 -13.13 4.77 -18.17
N LYS A 32 -13.61 4.96 -19.41
CA LYS A 32 -13.79 6.29 -20.03
C LYS A 32 -12.54 7.18 -19.91
N ASN A 33 -11.39 6.60 -20.15
CA ASN A 33 -10.05 7.23 -20.06
C ASN A 33 -9.63 7.65 -18.65
N TYR A 34 -10.30 7.20 -17.59
CA TYR A 34 -9.85 7.39 -16.21
C TYR A 34 -9.35 6.08 -15.63
N GLY A 35 -8.15 6.09 -15.05
CA GLY A 35 -7.50 4.91 -14.47
C GLY A 35 -7.95 4.61 -13.05
N SER A 36 -7.71 3.38 -12.62
CA SER A 36 -7.64 2.97 -11.21
C SER A 36 -6.35 2.24 -10.95
N ASP A 37 -5.88 2.26 -9.71
CA ASP A 37 -4.65 1.62 -9.29
C ASP A 37 -4.82 1.00 -7.90
N ILE A 38 -4.79 -0.32 -7.81
CA ILE A 38 -5.13 -1.02 -6.58
C ILE A 38 -4.18 -2.18 -6.36
N THR A 39 -3.50 -2.15 -5.22
CA THR A 39 -2.69 -3.29 -4.78
C THR A 39 -3.36 -4.03 -3.61
N ARG A 40 -3.34 -5.34 -3.70
CA ARG A 40 -3.68 -6.26 -2.61
C ARG A 40 -2.64 -7.36 -2.50
N THR A 41 -2.42 -7.85 -1.28
CA THR A 41 -1.51 -8.97 -1.03
C THR A 41 -2.27 -10.11 -0.37
N TYR A 42 -2.16 -11.30 -0.96
CA TYR A 42 -2.91 -12.49 -0.56
C TYR A 42 -1.97 -13.66 -0.20
N PRO A 43 -2.33 -14.49 0.79
CA PRO A 43 -1.60 -15.73 1.07
C PRO A 43 -1.99 -16.82 0.05
N ILE A 44 -1.04 -17.39 -0.69
CA ILE A 44 -1.31 -18.36 -1.77
C ILE A 44 -2.10 -19.59 -1.29
N ASN A 45 -1.91 -19.99 -0.06
CA ASN A 45 -2.63 -21.12 0.54
C ASN A 45 -3.86 -20.74 1.40
N GLY A 46 -4.38 -19.52 1.23
CA GLY A 46 -5.59 -19.04 1.89
C GLY A 46 -5.42 -18.55 3.33
N LYS A 47 -4.24 -18.72 3.93
CA LYS A 47 -3.96 -18.28 5.31
C LYS A 47 -2.58 -17.66 5.43
N PHE A 48 -2.52 -16.50 6.11
CA PHE A 48 -1.27 -15.88 6.46
C PHE A 48 -0.53 -16.67 7.53
N SER A 49 0.79 -16.86 7.39
CA SER A 49 1.62 -17.28 8.52
C SER A 49 1.61 -16.20 9.61
N LYS A 50 2.02 -16.56 10.83
CA LYS A 50 2.10 -15.60 11.94
C LYS A 50 2.95 -14.37 11.57
N ARG A 51 4.08 -14.58 10.90
CA ARG A 51 4.99 -13.51 10.50
C ARG A 51 4.41 -12.65 9.37
N GLN A 52 3.82 -13.27 8.35
CA GLN A 52 3.15 -12.55 7.27
C GLN A 52 2.01 -11.68 7.81
N LYS A 53 1.19 -12.23 8.71
CA LYS A 53 0.11 -11.48 9.37
C LYS A 53 0.63 -10.29 10.16
N GLU A 54 1.70 -10.47 10.94
CA GLU A 54 2.33 -9.39 11.71
C GLU A 54 2.76 -8.22 10.80
N ILE A 55 3.41 -8.50 9.67
CA ILE A 55 3.82 -7.46 8.71
C ILE A 55 2.61 -6.88 7.97
N TYR A 56 1.64 -7.72 7.58
CA TYR A 56 0.43 -7.29 6.88
C TYR A 56 -0.37 -6.28 7.72
N GLU A 57 -0.57 -6.56 9.00
CA GLU A 57 -1.32 -5.69 9.92
C GLU A 57 -0.63 -4.32 10.11
N ILE A 58 0.70 -4.25 10.03
CA ILE A 58 1.43 -2.97 10.05
C ILE A 58 1.11 -2.16 8.80
N VAL A 59 1.17 -2.79 7.62
CA VAL A 59 0.87 -2.12 6.35
C VAL A 59 -0.61 -1.71 6.30
N LEU A 60 -1.52 -2.59 6.71
CA LEU A 60 -2.97 -2.32 6.76
C LEU A 60 -3.29 -1.15 7.69
N LYS A 61 -2.73 -1.14 8.88
CA LYS A 61 -2.89 -0.04 9.84
C LYS A 61 -2.37 1.28 9.24
N THR A 62 -1.19 1.25 8.64
CA THR A 62 -0.60 2.44 8.00
C THR A 62 -1.47 2.95 6.86
N ASN A 63 -1.99 2.06 6.01
CA ASN A 63 -2.93 2.44 4.94
C ASN A 63 -4.18 3.13 5.51
N LYS A 64 -4.85 2.50 6.48
CA LYS A 64 -6.09 3.03 7.08
C LYS A 64 -5.88 4.40 7.75
N GLU A 65 -4.88 4.52 8.61
CA GLU A 65 -4.63 5.77 9.33
C GLU A 65 -4.10 6.88 8.41
N THR A 66 -3.37 6.53 7.34
CA THR A 66 -2.97 7.51 6.33
C THR A 66 -4.18 8.04 5.56
N ILE A 67 -5.14 7.19 5.20
CA ILE A 67 -6.39 7.62 4.55
C ILE A 67 -7.21 8.54 5.47
N GLU A 68 -7.31 8.20 6.75
CA GLU A 68 -8.00 9.04 7.74
C GLU A 68 -7.31 10.41 7.97
N PHE A 69 -6.00 10.46 7.81
CA PHE A 69 -5.22 11.70 7.94
C PHE A 69 -5.48 12.67 6.77
N ILE A 70 -5.90 12.17 5.59
CA ILE A 70 -6.06 12.97 4.36
C ILE A 70 -7.23 13.94 4.47
N LYS A 71 -6.94 15.21 4.19
CA LYS A 71 -7.91 16.30 4.02
C LYS A 71 -7.33 17.41 3.16
N PRO A 72 -8.13 18.33 2.61
CA PRO A 72 -7.62 19.52 1.92
C PRO A 72 -6.62 20.30 2.78
N GLY A 73 -5.58 20.81 2.14
CA GLY A 73 -4.53 21.62 2.78
C GLY A 73 -3.32 20.80 3.26
N ILE A 74 -3.40 19.48 3.34
CA ILE A 74 -2.23 18.63 3.65
C ILE A 74 -1.29 18.61 2.44
N THR A 75 0.00 18.73 2.69
CA THR A 75 1.04 18.62 1.67
C THR A 75 1.48 17.17 1.46
N TRP A 76 2.00 16.84 0.28
CA TRP A 76 2.63 15.54 0.01
C TRP A 76 3.75 15.20 0.99
N LYS A 77 4.50 16.21 1.42
CA LYS A 77 5.57 16.03 2.42
C LYS A 77 5.01 15.57 3.76
N GLU A 78 3.92 16.19 4.21
CA GLU A 78 3.25 15.80 5.46
C GLU A 78 2.66 14.40 5.35
N LEU A 79 2.01 14.07 4.24
CA LEU A 79 1.42 12.75 4.00
C LEU A 79 2.50 11.65 3.99
N ASN A 80 3.59 11.85 3.24
CA ASN A 80 4.73 10.93 3.23
C ASN A 80 5.37 10.77 4.61
N SER A 81 5.54 11.89 5.34
CA SER A 81 6.14 11.86 6.67
C SER A 81 5.25 11.12 7.66
N PHE A 82 3.94 11.34 7.61
CA PHE A 82 2.97 10.67 8.48
C PHE A 82 3.03 9.15 8.28
N SER A 83 2.86 8.68 7.06
CA SER A 83 2.90 7.26 6.71
C SER A 83 4.23 6.61 7.09
N LYS A 84 5.36 7.24 6.74
CA LYS A 84 6.68 6.72 7.05
C LYS A 84 6.95 6.63 8.55
N ASN A 85 6.54 7.64 9.34
CA ASN A 85 6.68 7.63 10.80
C ASN A 85 5.85 6.52 11.44
N MET A 86 4.67 6.22 10.88
CA MET A 86 3.87 5.08 11.32
C MET A 86 4.59 3.76 11.07
N LEU A 87 5.09 3.53 9.85
CA LEU A 87 5.88 2.34 9.53
C LEU A 87 7.09 2.19 10.47
N ILE A 88 7.84 3.28 10.72
CA ILE A 88 8.97 3.30 11.65
C ILE A 88 8.52 2.86 13.05
N SER A 89 7.44 3.46 13.56
CA SER A 89 6.93 3.16 14.90
C SER A 89 6.51 1.70 15.05
N GLU A 90 5.76 1.18 14.09
CA GLU A 90 5.27 -0.21 14.13
C GLU A 90 6.41 -1.23 13.88
N CYS A 91 7.32 -0.96 12.95
CA CYS A 91 8.47 -1.82 12.69
C CYS A 91 9.43 -1.92 13.89
N LYS A 92 9.57 -0.85 14.68
CA LYS A 92 10.32 -0.90 15.96
C LYS A 92 9.67 -1.80 16.99
N LYS A 93 8.34 -1.81 17.10
CA LYS A 93 7.62 -2.66 18.08
C LYS A 93 7.86 -4.15 17.85
N ILE A 94 8.04 -4.56 16.60
CA ILE A 94 8.33 -5.95 16.22
C ILE A 94 9.83 -6.23 16.07
N ASN A 95 10.68 -5.28 16.42
CA ASN A 95 12.14 -5.36 16.29
C ASN A 95 12.65 -5.61 14.86
N LEU A 96 11.89 -5.21 13.82
CA LEU A 96 12.34 -5.26 12.42
C LEU A 96 13.44 -4.21 12.18
N ILE A 97 13.33 -3.05 12.82
CA ILE A 97 14.33 -1.98 12.81
C ILE A 97 14.65 -1.51 14.23
N LYS A 98 15.84 -0.96 14.42
CA LYS A 98 16.28 -0.34 15.67
C LYS A 98 16.39 1.19 15.55
N LYS A 99 16.78 1.67 14.39
CA LYS A 99 16.93 3.10 14.07
C LYS A 99 15.97 3.50 12.95
N ASP A 100 15.57 4.77 12.93
CA ASP A 100 14.56 5.27 11.98
C ASP A 100 15.01 5.16 10.54
N GLU A 101 16.29 5.42 10.27
CA GLU A 101 16.85 5.35 8.93
C GLU A 101 16.84 3.94 8.32
N GLU A 102 16.80 2.89 9.15
CA GLU A 102 16.75 1.49 8.69
C GLU A 102 15.44 1.17 7.95
N ILE A 103 14.39 1.96 8.13
CA ILE A 103 13.13 1.79 7.40
C ILE A 103 13.35 1.87 5.88
N ASN A 104 14.34 2.62 5.42
CA ASN A 104 14.65 2.75 4.00
C ASN A 104 15.10 1.44 3.33
N ASN A 105 15.48 0.43 4.11
CA ASN A 105 15.79 -0.92 3.60
C ASN A 105 14.52 -1.72 3.28
N TYR A 106 13.36 -1.32 3.83
CA TYR A 106 12.10 -2.04 3.75
C TYR A 106 10.96 -1.25 3.12
N TYR A 107 11.08 0.09 3.07
CA TYR A 107 10.14 1.00 2.44
C TYR A 107 10.89 2.10 1.71
N TYR A 108 10.90 2.06 0.39
CA TYR A 108 11.77 2.87 -0.48
C TYR A 108 11.03 3.56 -1.63
N HIS A 109 9.73 3.81 -1.48
CA HIS A 109 8.93 4.61 -2.40
C HIS A 109 8.09 5.68 -1.69
N SER A 110 7.39 6.51 -2.45
CA SER A 110 6.42 7.48 -1.95
C SER A 110 5.17 6.78 -1.42
N ILE A 111 4.38 7.48 -0.62
CA ILE A 111 3.09 6.96 -0.14
C ILE A 111 2.05 6.84 -1.26
N GLY A 112 2.28 7.46 -2.41
CA GLY A 112 1.36 7.42 -3.53
C GLY A 112 1.70 8.45 -4.61
N HIS A 113 0.79 8.59 -5.55
CA HIS A 113 0.89 9.50 -6.68
C HIS A 113 -0.49 10.04 -7.07
N PHE A 114 -0.54 11.02 -7.98
CA PHE A 114 -1.78 11.44 -8.63
C PHE A 114 -2.27 10.37 -9.60
N LEU A 115 -3.58 10.22 -9.66
CA LEU A 115 -4.28 9.26 -10.53
C LEU A 115 -5.33 9.99 -11.36
N GLY A 116 -5.44 9.65 -12.65
CA GLY A 116 -6.38 10.29 -13.54
C GLY A 116 -6.44 9.66 -14.93
N LEU A 117 -6.10 10.43 -15.97
CA LEU A 117 -6.02 9.93 -17.34
C LEU A 117 -4.83 8.97 -17.52
N ASP A 118 -3.76 9.22 -16.80
CA ASP A 118 -2.63 8.31 -16.67
C ASP A 118 -2.60 7.70 -15.26
N VAL A 119 -2.05 6.49 -15.12
CA VAL A 119 -1.89 5.82 -13.82
C VAL A 119 -0.98 6.64 -12.91
N HIS A 120 0.13 7.16 -13.43
CA HIS A 120 0.94 8.19 -12.79
C HIS A 120 0.63 9.52 -13.47
N ASP A 121 -0.46 10.15 -13.04
CA ASP A 121 -0.97 11.34 -13.69
C ASP A 121 -0.20 12.61 -13.29
N VAL A 122 -0.37 13.65 -14.09
CA VAL A 122 0.22 14.97 -13.85
C VAL A 122 -0.31 15.55 -12.54
N GLY A 123 0.54 16.22 -11.79
CA GLY A 123 0.16 16.87 -10.54
C GLY A 123 1.26 17.75 -9.98
N GLN A 124 0.91 18.64 -9.07
CA GLN A 124 1.83 19.55 -8.40
C GLN A 124 2.13 19.06 -6.99
N TYR A 125 3.22 18.29 -6.84
CA TYR A 125 3.62 17.70 -5.56
C TYR A 125 4.13 18.70 -4.51
N ASP A 126 4.38 19.94 -4.92
CA ASP A 126 4.78 21.06 -4.06
C ASP A 126 3.57 21.88 -3.55
N GLN A 127 2.37 21.60 -4.05
CA GLN A 127 1.13 22.22 -3.61
C GLN A 127 0.37 21.36 -2.60
N PRO A 128 -0.41 21.96 -1.70
CA PRO A 128 -1.30 21.22 -0.82
C PRO A 128 -2.38 20.47 -1.61
N LEU A 129 -2.81 19.34 -1.08
CA LEU A 129 -3.96 18.59 -1.60
C LEU A 129 -5.22 19.46 -1.58
N SER A 130 -6.01 19.40 -2.63
CA SER A 130 -7.26 20.17 -2.77
C SER A 130 -8.43 19.28 -3.21
N GLU A 131 -9.64 19.75 -2.97
CA GLU A 131 -10.87 19.08 -3.38
C GLU A 131 -10.85 18.73 -4.88
N GLY A 132 -11.31 17.52 -5.20
CA GLY A 132 -11.36 16.97 -6.55
C GLY A 132 -10.12 16.20 -6.99
N MET A 133 -9.00 16.32 -6.28
CA MET A 133 -7.82 15.48 -6.56
C MET A 133 -8.09 14.02 -6.23
N VAL A 134 -7.57 13.13 -7.08
CA VAL A 134 -7.53 11.69 -6.83
C VAL A 134 -6.06 11.28 -6.70
N ILE A 135 -5.76 10.55 -5.64
CA ILE A 135 -4.40 10.07 -5.35
C ILE A 135 -4.43 8.62 -4.90
N THR A 136 -3.34 7.90 -5.03
CA THR A 136 -3.17 6.59 -4.41
C THR A 136 -2.65 6.72 -2.97
N VAL A 137 -2.95 5.72 -2.13
CA VAL A 137 -2.36 5.52 -0.81
C VAL A 137 -1.89 4.08 -0.70
N GLU A 138 -0.59 3.88 -0.83
CA GLU A 138 0.02 2.57 -1.10
C GLU A 138 1.21 2.23 -0.18
N PRO A 139 1.07 2.28 1.15
CA PRO A 139 2.17 1.86 2.00
C PRO A 139 2.54 0.39 1.76
N GLY A 140 3.83 0.08 1.88
CA GLY A 140 4.33 -1.28 1.73
C GLY A 140 5.51 -1.59 2.64
N LEU A 141 5.78 -2.88 2.84
CA LEU A 141 6.99 -3.39 3.48
C LEU A 141 7.55 -4.56 2.66
N TYR A 142 8.83 -4.49 2.35
CA TYR A 142 9.51 -5.41 1.45
C TYR A 142 10.72 -6.02 2.14
N ILE A 143 10.56 -7.22 2.72
CA ILE A 143 11.56 -7.92 3.52
C ILE A 143 12.13 -9.05 2.66
N LYS A 144 13.15 -8.74 1.88
CA LYS A 144 13.73 -9.64 0.89
C LYS A 144 14.27 -10.92 1.52
N GLU A 145 14.87 -10.81 2.69
CA GLU A 145 15.47 -11.93 3.45
C GLU A 145 14.41 -12.94 3.91
N GLU A 146 13.18 -12.50 4.08
CA GLU A 146 12.05 -13.35 4.47
C GLU A 146 11.15 -13.73 3.28
N GLY A 147 11.41 -13.21 2.07
CA GLY A 147 10.53 -13.39 0.90
C GLY A 147 9.14 -12.77 1.10
N ILE A 148 9.04 -11.72 1.93
CA ILE A 148 7.78 -11.05 2.25
C ILE A 148 7.76 -9.67 1.59
N GLY A 149 6.89 -9.50 0.59
CA GLY A 149 6.53 -8.22 0.03
C GLY A 149 5.03 -7.99 0.21
N ILE A 150 4.66 -6.91 0.89
CA ILE A 150 3.27 -6.55 1.17
C ILE A 150 3.07 -5.09 0.81
N ARG A 151 2.09 -4.81 -0.04
CA ARG A 151 1.54 -3.48 -0.31
C ARG A 151 0.02 -3.55 -0.25
N ILE A 152 -0.59 -2.51 0.28
CA ILE A 152 -2.04 -2.31 0.28
C ILE A 152 -2.27 -0.90 -0.24
N GLU A 153 -2.97 -0.81 -1.35
CA GLU A 153 -3.20 0.42 -2.10
C GLU A 153 -4.67 0.66 -2.35
N ASP A 154 -5.08 1.88 -2.16
CA ASP A 154 -6.42 2.36 -2.44
C ASP A 154 -6.39 3.68 -3.19
N ASP A 155 -7.39 3.89 -4.07
CA ASP A 155 -7.67 5.16 -4.74
C ASP A 155 -8.48 6.07 -3.82
N ILE A 156 -8.00 7.29 -3.61
CA ILE A 156 -8.57 8.22 -2.65
C ILE A 156 -8.96 9.53 -3.33
N LEU A 157 -10.25 9.87 -3.29
CA LEU A 157 -10.77 11.16 -3.72
C LEU A 157 -10.71 12.17 -2.56
N ILE A 158 -10.08 13.30 -2.79
CA ILE A 158 -10.07 14.41 -1.83
C ILE A 158 -11.41 15.16 -1.94
N THR A 159 -12.11 15.28 -0.84
CA THR A 159 -13.39 16.00 -0.74
C THR A 159 -13.21 17.36 -0.06
N LYS A 160 -14.28 18.14 0.03
CA LYS A 160 -14.25 19.44 0.70
C LYS A 160 -13.78 19.37 2.15
N ASP A 161 -14.15 18.33 2.89
CA ASP A 161 -13.94 18.23 4.35
C ASP A 161 -13.07 17.03 4.76
N GLY A 162 -12.57 16.22 3.79
CA GLY A 162 -11.78 15.02 4.07
C GLY A 162 -11.45 14.22 2.83
N SER A 163 -11.70 12.91 2.86
CA SER A 163 -11.45 12.02 1.74
C SER A 163 -12.48 10.90 1.63
N ILE A 164 -12.61 10.33 0.44
CA ILE A 164 -13.41 9.13 0.15
C ILE A 164 -12.50 8.07 -0.42
N ASN A 165 -12.47 6.90 0.21
CA ASN A 165 -11.83 5.72 -0.36
C ASN A 165 -12.73 5.13 -1.45
N LEU A 166 -12.30 5.21 -2.71
CA LEU A 166 -13.01 4.69 -3.88
C LEU A 166 -12.93 3.16 -3.96
N SER A 167 -11.93 2.57 -3.32
CA SER A 167 -11.65 1.12 -3.31
C SER A 167 -12.17 0.41 -2.07
N LYS A 168 -13.02 1.05 -1.26
CA LYS A 168 -13.46 0.55 0.06
C LYS A 168 -14.14 -0.82 0.05
N GLU A 169 -14.77 -1.19 -1.08
CA GLU A 169 -15.46 -2.48 -1.25
C GLU A 169 -14.50 -3.65 -1.52
N ILE A 170 -13.23 -3.38 -1.82
CA ILE A 170 -12.22 -4.41 -2.08
C ILE A 170 -11.63 -4.84 -0.75
N ILE A 171 -11.87 -6.09 -0.38
CA ILE A 171 -11.44 -6.65 0.92
C ILE A 171 -9.93 -6.47 1.14
N LYS A 172 -9.57 -6.10 2.38
CA LYS A 172 -8.18 -5.94 2.83
C LYS A 172 -7.96 -6.33 4.30
N GLU A 173 -9.04 -6.62 5.05
CA GLU A 173 -8.89 -7.15 6.40
C GLU A 173 -8.40 -8.60 6.35
N VAL A 174 -7.46 -8.97 7.21
CA VAL A 174 -6.91 -10.33 7.26
C VAL A 174 -8.01 -11.37 7.39
N LYS A 175 -8.97 -11.13 8.28
CA LYS A 175 -10.09 -12.06 8.52
C LYS A 175 -10.91 -12.28 7.25
N ASP A 176 -11.25 -11.21 6.55
CA ASP A 176 -12.10 -11.27 5.36
C ASP A 176 -11.39 -11.99 4.21
N ILE A 177 -10.07 -11.75 4.05
CA ILE A 177 -9.24 -12.45 3.06
C ILE A 177 -9.18 -13.95 3.38
N GLU A 178 -8.87 -14.33 4.63
CA GLU A 178 -8.78 -15.74 5.03
C GLU A 178 -10.13 -16.45 4.93
N GLU A 179 -11.24 -15.76 5.19
CA GLU A 179 -12.60 -16.31 5.02
C GLU A 179 -12.96 -16.50 3.55
N TYR A 180 -12.65 -15.53 2.69
CA TYR A 180 -12.92 -15.61 1.24
C TYR A 180 -12.13 -16.70 0.54
N MET A 181 -10.90 -16.97 1.01
CA MET A 181 -9.97 -17.94 0.40
C MET A 181 -10.06 -19.36 1.01
N SER A 182 -10.93 -19.58 2.02
CA SER A 182 -11.08 -20.85 2.73
C SER A 182 -11.92 -21.91 2.00
#